data_c0392ecf802cb1ab1dda2d1357900425
#
_entry.id   c0392ecf802cb1ab1dda2d1357900425
#
_cell.length_a   1.000
_cell.length_b   1.000
_cell.length_c   1.000
_cell.angle_alpha   90.00
_cell.angle_beta   90.00
_cell.angle_gamma   90.00
#
_symmetry.space_group_name_H-M   'P 1'
#
loop_
_entity.id
_entity.type
_entity.pdbx_description
1 polymer ?
#
loop_
_entity_poly.entity_id
_entity_poly.type
_entity_poly.pdbx_seq_one_letter_code
_entity_poly.pdbx_strand_id
1 'polypeptide(L)'
;MKTMVKIFVDHEHLVRVINTLTELGITGFYLVEYQGMAPSSWKAFRLSEKPDLALKAIRDHSEPGVMVNTVVGSDKCQKLIAGLEEALKGIRFTIIGHKVTSIKVRWSRR
;
A
#
# COMPACT_ATOMS: atom_id res chain seq x y z
N MET A 1 -15.07 -10.48 -10.54
CA MET A 1 -13.82 -10.84 -9.87
C MET A 1 -13.24 -9.63 -9.16
N LYS A 2 -12.68 -9.83 -8.00
CA LYS A 2 -12.12 -8.75 -7.18
C LYS A 2 -10.62 -8.87 -7.04
N THR A 3 -9.97 -7.72 -6.89
CA THR A 3 -8.53 -7.63 -6.66
C THR A 3 -8.29 -6.78 -5.41
N MET A 4 -7.48 -7.29 -4.51
CA MET A 4 -6.98 -6.52 -3.37
C MET A 4 -5.77 -5.73 -3.85
N VAL A 5 -5.76 -4.43 -3.61
CA VAL A 5 -4.67 -3.55 -4.01
C VAL A 5 -4.07 -2.92 -2.75
N LYS A 6 -2.75 -3.04 -2.63
CA LYS A 6 -1.97 -2.43 -1.55
C LYS A 6 -1.04 -1.40 -2.16
N ILE A 7 -1.13 -0.17 -1.67
CA ILE A 7 -0.35 0.95 -2.19
C ILE A 7 0.52 1.48 -1.06
N PHE A 8 1.83 1.45 -1.26
CA PHE A 8 2.82 1.90 -0.28
C PHE A 8 3.37 3.25 -0.70
N VAL A 9 3.18 4.26 0.14
CA VAL A 9 3.67 5.62 -0.12
C VAL A 9 4.14 6.26 1.18
N ASP A 10 4.92 7.33 1.05
CA ASP A 10 5.25 8.17 2.18
C ASP A 10 4.03 8.99 2.59
N HIS A 11 3.96 9.38 3.86
CA HIS A 11 2.82 10.11 4.42
C HIS A 11 2.47 11.37 3.63
N GLU A 12 3.47 12.08 3.15
CA GLU A 12 3.26 13.35 2.43
C GLU A 12 2.51 13.17 1.10
N HIS A 13 2.47 11.96 0.56
CA HIS A 13 1.81 11.68 -0.71
C HIS A 13 0.47 10.96 -0.55
N LEU A 14 0.05 10.72 0.68
CA LEU A 14 -1.19 9.99 0.97
C LEU A 14 -2.41 10.66 0.34
N VAL A 15 -2.50 11.99 0.42
CA VAL A 15 -3.66 12.72 -0.12
C VAL A 15 -3.82 12.48 -1.62
N ARG A 16 -2.71 12.41 -2.37
CA ARG A 16 -2.76 12.14 -3.81
C ARG A 16 -3.32 10.76 -4.11
N VAL A 17 -2.95 9.76 -3.29
CA VAL A 17 -3.47 8.41 -3.42
C VAL A 17 -4.99 8.39 -3.16
N ILE A 18 -5.42 8.97 -2.06
CA ILE A 18 -6.84 8.98 -1.69
C ILE A 18 -7.68 9.73 -2.73
N ASN A 19 -7.19 10.86 -3.22
CA ASN A 19 -7.89 11.63 -4.25
C ASN A 19 -8.03 10.82 -5.55
N THR A 20 -7.01 10.06 -5.92
CA THR A 20 -7.08 9.19 -7.08
C THR A 20 -8.13 8.09 -6.92
N LEU A 21 -8.20 7.48 -5.74
CA LEU A 21 -9.25 6.50 -5.44
C LEU A 21 -10.64 7.14 -5.56
N THR A 22 -10.79 8.32 -4.99
CA THR A 22 -12.07 9.06 -5.00
C THR A 22 -12.51 9.39 -6.44
N GLU A 23 -11.59 9.88 -7.26
CA GLU A 23 -11.87 10.23 -8.66
C GLU A 23 -12.32 9.02 -9.47
N LEU A 24 -11.86 7.83 -9.13
CA LEU A 24 -12.25 6.59 -9.79
C LEU A 24 -13.49 5.95 -9.17
N GLY A 25 -14.12 6.60 -8.19
CA GLY A 25 -15.30 6.07 -7.52
C GLY A 25 -15.02 4.94 -6.56
N ILE A 26 -13.79 4.80 -6.12
CA ILE A 26 -13.39 3.78 -5.14
C ILE A 26 -13.52 4.39 -3.75
N THR A 27 -14.48 3.92 -2.97
CA THR A 27 -14.82 4.53 -1.68
C THR A 27 -14.39 3.71 -0.47
N GLY A 28 -14.13 2.42 -0.67
CA GLY A 28 -13.75 1.54 0.43
C GLY A 28 -12.23 1.36 0.50
N PHE A 29 -11.63 1.82 1.58
CA PHE A 29 -10.21 1.59 1.82
C PHE A 29 -9.92 1.64 3.31
N TYR A 30 -8.76 1.12 3.70
CA TYR A 30 -8.25 1.34 5.05
C TYR A 30 -6.75 1.57 4.99
N LEU A 31 -6.23 2.20 6.04
CA LEU A 31 -4.84 2.61 6.12
C LEU A 31 -4.12 1.82 7.20
N VAL A 32 -2.87 1.48 6.92
CA VAL A 32 -1.97 0.91 7.91
C VAL A 32 -0.69 1.74 7.89
N GLU A 33 -0.36 2.34 9.01
CA GLU A 33 0.94 2.99 9.16
C GLU A 33 1.96 1.93 9.50
N TYR A 34 3.14 2.03 8.92
CA TYR A 34 4.18 1.04 9.14
C TYR A 34 5.54 1.70 9.35
N GLN A 35 6.42 0.93 9.97
CA GLN A 35 7.83 1.22 10.07
C GLN A 35 8.55 0.04 9.45
N GLY A 36 9.20 0.27 8.31
CA GLY A 36 9.81 -0.83 7.57
C GLY A 36 10.40 -0.39 6.25
N MET A 37 10.55 -1.33 5.34
CA MET A 37 11.02 -1.08 3.99
C MET A 37 9.97 -1.53 2.99
N ALA A 38 9.51 -0.61 2.14
CA ALA A 38 8.63 -0.97 1.04
C ALA A 38 9.42 -1.79 0.01
N PRO A 39 8.78 -2.74 -0.69
CA PRO A 39 9.48 -3.61 -1.63
C PRO A 39 10.32 -2.87 -2.67
N SER A 40 9.85 -1.71 -3.13
CA SER A 40 10.54 -0.92 -4.16
C SER A 40 11.83 -0.27 -3.68
N SER A 41 12.01 -0.12 -2.38
CA SER A 41 13.20 0.52 -1.80
C SER A 41 14.03 -0.46 -0.99
N TRP A 42 13.71 -1.72 -1.09
CA TRP A 42 14.37 -2.74 -0.31
C TRP A 42 15.79 -2.97 -0.79
N LYS A 43 16.74 -2.79 0.12
CA LYS A 43 18.13 -3.19 -0.09
C LYS A 43 18.43 -4.36 0.80
N ALA A 44 18.95 -5.44 0.22
CA ALA A 44 19.32 -6.60 1.01
C ALA A 44 20.48 -6.25 1.94
N PHE A 45 20.38 -6.61 3.19
CA PHE A 45 21.47 -6.50 4.14
C PHE A 45 21.38 -7.68 5.12
N ARG A 46 22.54 -8.07 5.63
CA ARG A 46 22.63 -9.21 6.51
C ARG A 46 22.47 -8.75 7.96
N LEU A 47 21.61 -9.44 8.69
CA LEU A 47 21.40 -9.17 10.11
C LEU A 47 22.40 -9.94 10.96
N SER A 48 22.80 -9.33 12.07
CA SER A 48 23.54 -10.01 13.12
C SER A 48 22.64 -11.05 13.80
N GLU A 49 23.24 -12.14 14.26
CA GLU A 49 22.50 -13.14 15.03
C GLU A 49 22.18 -12.67 16.45
N LYS A 50 22.77 -11.58 16.90
CA LYS A 50 22.45 -10.97 18.19
C LYS A 50 21.17 -10.17 18.08
N PRO A 51 20.09 -10.52 18.82
CA PRO A 51 18.78 -9.87 18.65
C PRO A 51 18.80 -8.35 18.79
N ASP A 52 19.55 -7.81 19.73
CA ASP A 52 19.60 -6.37 19.96
C ASP A 52 20.20 -5.62 18.76
N LEU A 53 21.28 -6.16 18.18
CA LEU A 53 21.93 -5.56 17.02
C LEU A 53 21.07 -5.72 15.77
N ALA A 54 20.39 -6.85 15.63
CA ALA A 54 19.47 -7.08 14.52
C ALA A 54 18.30 -6.09 14.56
N LEU A 55 17.69 -5.89 15.71
CA LEU A 55 16.60 -4.93 15.87
C LEU A 55 17.05 -3.51 15.59
N LYS A 56 18.24 -3.14 16.05
CA LYS A 56 18.80 -1.82 15.77
C LYS A 56 19.01 -1.61 14.26
N ALA A 57 19.58 -2.60 13.57
CA ALA A 57 19.81 -2.53 12.14
C ALA A 57 18.49 -2.39 11.38
N ILE A 58 17.46 -3.12 11.78
CA ILE A 58 16.13 -3.00 11.16
C ILE A 58 15.58 -1.59 11.34
N ARG A 59 15.67 -1.03 12.54
CA ARG A 59 15.20 0.34 12.80
C ARG A 59 15.97 1.37 11.98
N ASP A 60 17.30 1.22 11.93
CA ASP A 60 18.16 2.19 11.23
C ASP A 60 17.92 2.20 9.72
N HIS A 61 17.50 1.07 9.14
CA HIS A 61 17.25 0.94 7.71
C HIS A 61 15.77 1.05 7.33
N SER A 62 14.88 1.15 8.31
CA SER A 62 13.44 1.24 8.02
C SER A 62 12.99 2.70 7.95
N GLU A 63 11.88 2.89 7.26
CA GLU A 63 11.28 4.20 7.05
C GLU A 63 9.81 4.14 7.48
N PRO A 64 9.25 5.25 7.99
CA PRO A 64 7.82 5.32 8.21
C PRO A 64 7.10 5.47 6.88
N GLY A 65 5.95 4.85 6.76
CA GLY A 65 5.14 4.95 5.55
C GLY A 65 3.70 4.59 5.82
N VAL A 66 2.89 4.66 4.78
CA VAL A 66 1.48 4.31 4.83
C VAL A 66 1.17 3.29 3.74
N MET A 67 0.44 2.26 4.12
CA MET A 67 -0.09 1.29 3.19
C MET A 67 -1.59 1.53 3.07
N VAL A 68 -2.06 1.86 1.87
CA VAL A 68 -3.48 2.00 1.58
C VAL A 68 -3.96 0.67 1.01
N ASN A 69 -5.00 0.11 1.62
CA ASN A 69 -5.58 -1.14 1.18
C ASN A 69 -6.99 -0.90 0.64
N THR A 70 -7.27 -1.42 -0.54
CA THR A 70 -8.61 -1.35 -1.12
C THR A 70 -8.91 -2.60 -1.92
N VAL A 71 -10.18 -2.88 -2.12
CA VAL A 71 -10.63 -4.00 -2.97
C VAL A 71 -11.43 -3.40 -4.11
N VAL A 72 -11.03 -3.72 -5.33
CA VAL A 72 -11.68 -3.20 -6.53
C VAL A 72 -12.08 -4.35 -7.45
N GLY A 73 -13.03 -4.08 -8.34
CA GLY A 73 -13.28 -5.00 -9.45
C GLY A 73 -12.02 -5.11 -10.30
N SER A 74 -11.72 -6.31 -10.77
CA SER A 74 -10.50 -6.53 -11.54
C SER A 74 -10.45 -5.69 -12.81
N ASP A 75 -11.63 -5.31 -13.34
CA ASP A 75 -11.74 -4.43 -14.50
C ASP A 75 -11.26 -3.00 -14.19
N LYS A 76 -11.37 -2.55 -12.94
CA LYS A 76 -10.91 -1.21 -12.53
C LYS A 76 -9.44 -1.18 -12.15
N CYS A 77 -8.81 -2.33 -11.97
CA CYS A 77 -7.43 -2.40 -11.47
C CYS A 77 -6.47 -1.65 -12.39
N GLN A 78 -6.58 -1.81 -13.70
CA GLN A 78 -5.72 -1.14 -14.66
C GLN A 78 -5.90 0.38 -14.65
N LYS A 79 -7.14 0.84 -14.52
CA LYS A 79 -7.43 2.28 -14.41
C LYS A 79 -6.85 2.86 -13.13
N LEU A 80 -6.92 2.11 -12.04
CA LEU A 80 -6.34 2.53 -10.78
C LEU A 80 -4.83 2.66 -10.87
N ILE A 81 -4.15 1.66 -11.43
CA ILE A 81 -2.70 1.69 -11.61
C ILE A 81 -2.29 2.87 -12.48
N ALA A 82 -2.96 3.07 -13.62
CA ALA A 82 -2.67 4.19 -14.50
C ALA A 82 -2.88 5.54 -13.83
N GLY A 83 -3.97 5.67 -13.07
CA GLY A 83 -4.27 6.91 -12.33
C GLY A 83 -3.23 7.20 -11.26
N LEU A 84 -2.77 6.17 -10.54
CA LEU A 84 -1.73 6.32 -9.53
C LEU A 84 -0.37 6.65 -10.15
N GLU A 85 -0.03 6.04 -11.27
CA GLU A 85 1.21 6.36 -11.98
C GLU A 85 1.25 7.83 -12.39
N GLU A 86 0.13 8.36 -12.85
CA GLU A 86 0.04 9.78 -13.21
C GLU A 86 0.08 10.68 -11.97
N ALA A 87 -0.71 10.37 -10.96
CA ALA A 87 -0.79 11.17 -9.74
C ALA A 87 0.52 11.19 -8.95
N LEU A 88 1.27 10.10 -9.01
CA LEU A 88 2.52 9.91 -8.26
C LEU A 88 3.75 10.00 -9.15
N LYS A 89 3.63 10.67 -10.29
CA LYS A 89 4.75 10.83 -11.23
C LYS A 89 5.95 11.47 -10.55
N GLY A 90 7.11 10.83 -10.67
CA GLY A 90 8.33 11.29 -10.02
C GLY A 90 8.43 10.95 -8.54
N ILE A 91 7.43 10.26 -8.00
CA ILE A 91 7.38 9.90 -6.58
C ILE A 91 7.56 8.39 -6.45
N ARG A 92 8.33 7.98 -5.45
CA ARG A 92 8.53 6.56 -5.17
C ARG A 92 7.27 5.97 -4.55
N PHE A 93 6.78 4.87 -5.12
CA PHE A 93 5.65 4.14 -4.58
C PHE A 93 5.70 2.68 -5.02
N THR A 94 4.94 1.85 -4.33
CA THR A 94 4.79 0.43 -4.68
C THR A 94 3.31 0.08 -4.70
N ILE A 95 2.88 -0.65 -5.72
CA ILE A 95 1.54 -1.21 -5.80
C ILE A 95 1.65 -2.72 -5.88
N ILE A 96 0.91 -3.41 -5.02
CA ILE A 96 0.80 -4.86 -5.05
C ILE A 96 -0.67 -5.20 -5.21
N GLY A 97 -0.98 -5.99 -6.23
CA GLY A 97 -2.33 -6.49 -6.43
C GLY A 97 -2.36 -8.01 -6.37
N HIS A 98 -3.43 -8.54 -5.78
CA HIS A 98 -3.64 -9.99 -5.78
C HIS A 98 -5.13 -10.30 -5.80
N LYS A 99 -5.45 -11.47 -6.34
CA LYS A 99 -6.84 -11.90 -6.47
C LYS A 99 -7.45 -12.18 -5.10
N VAL A 100 -8.71 -11.78 -4.95
CA VAL A 100 -9.51 -12.10 -3.77
C VAL A 100 -10.35 -13.34 -4.11
N THR A 101 -10.13 -14.41 -3.36
CA THR A 101 -10.85 -15.67 -3.59
C THR A 101 -12.21 -15.70 -2.95
N SER A 102 -12.41 -14.92 -1.89
CA SER A 102 -13.67 -14.85 -1.19
C SER A 102 -13.81 -13.52 -0.49
N ILE A 103 -14.97 -12.92 -0.57
CA ILE A 103 -15.32 -11.70 0.16
C ILE A 103 -16.78 -11.78 0.57
N LYS A 104 -17.03 -11.43 1.82
CA LYS A 104 -18.40 -11.34 2.35
C LYS A 104 -18.55 -10.04 3.10
N VAL A 105 -19.57 -9.29 2.76
CA VAL A 105 -19.89 -8.03 3.43
C VAL A 105 -21.28 -8.16 4.01
N ARG A 106 -21.42 -7.81 5.27
CA ARG A 106 -22.72 -7.76 5.93
C ARG A 106 -22.98 -6.34 6.39
N TRP A 107 -24.07 -5.78 5.94
CA TRP A 107 -24.56 -4.51 6.44
C TRP A 107 -25.41 -4.74 7.68
N SER A 108 -25.06 -4.01 8.74
CA SER A 108 -25.85 -4.01 9.95
C SER A 108 -26.65 -2.72 10.00
N ARG A 109 -27.96 -2.84 10.18
CA ARG A 109 -28.84 -1.68 10.35
C ARG A 109 -29.38 -1.61 11.77
N ARG A 110 -29.55 -0.42 12.20
CA ARG A 110 -30.17 -0.16 13.49
C ARG A 110 -31.40 0.68 13.35
#